data_17495d780be007fd6cee6e3cf4de8928
#
_entry.id   17495d780be007fd6cee6e3cf4de8928
#
_cell.length_a   1.000
_cell.length_b   1.000
_cell.length_c   1.000
_cell.angle_alpha   90.00
_cell.angle_beta   90.00
_cell.angle_gamma   90.00
#
_symmetry.space_group_name_H-M   'P 1'
#
loop_
_entity.id
_entity.type
_entity.pdbx_description
1 polymer ?
#
loop_
_entity_poly.entity_id
_entity_poly.type
_entity_poly.pdbx_seq_one_letter_code
_entity_poly.pdbx_strand_id
1 'polypeptide(L)'
;MSRPLNFRQIEAFHAVMLAGTTTGAAQMLRTTQPSISRLLGQVQQASGLKLFDMERGRLRPTREAKDLFDTVKRHFVGLERIEDRLAAMRRSGSGVLRLACTPALGLGVLPGAVEAFAQRYPDVHINMQTMGSQYLREGLLHGTYDVVVTAAPLDGALLDLRCLHESEAVCVLRPDHPLAAQPSIDILDLNARRLLVLNADDDVYLQLRGEMQAHRVLPASEIETTYSSTICALAAAGNGLGIVNPYIAAVFADRLAIRPFTPRLPVRVCMAYPAQTAPSTVTEAFVDILAAWFDAWPALG
;
A
#
# COMPACT_ATOMS: atom_id res chain seq x y z
N MET A 1 -16.37 39.19 -10.90
CA MET A 1 -16.74 37.92 -10.23
C MET A 1 -16.33 36.76 -11.13
N SER A 2 -15.40 35.93 -10.68
CA SER A 2 -14.97 34.72 -11.40
C SER A 2 -16.15 33.76 -11.51
N ARG A 3 -16.44 33.24 -12.70
CA ARG A 3 -17.43 32.17 -12.88
C ARG A 3 -16.95 30.91 -12.14
N PRO A 4 -17.82 30.23 -11.39
CA PRO A 4 -17.44 28.97 -10.74
C PRO A 4 -16.99 27.96 -11.79
N LEU A 5 -15.97 27.16 -11.45
CA LEU A 5 -15.49 26.05 -12.28
C LEU A 5 -16.62 25.03 -12.47
N ASN A 6 -16.70 24.42 -13.66
CA ASN A 6 -17.64 23.37 -13.94
C ASN A 6 -16.92 22.03 -14.18
N PHE A 7 -17.68 20.94 -14.14
CA PHE A 7 -17.13 19.59 -14.24
C PHE A 7 -16.30 19.37 -15.52
N ARG A 8 -16.76 19.86 -16.68
CA ARG A 8 -16.03 19.70 -17.96
C ARG A 8 -14.67 20.37 -17.96
N GLN A 9 -14.53 21.48 -17.27
CA GLN A 9 -13.25 22.19 -17.11
C GLN A 9 -12.27 21.38 -16.25
N ILE A 10 -12.76 20.83 -15.14
CA ILE A 10 -11.98 19.98 -14.24
C ILE A 10 -11.62 18.65 -14.92
N GLU A 11 -12.55 18.06 -15.68
CA GLU A 11 -12.32 16.85 -16.46
C GLU A 11 -11.22 17.05 -17.52
N ALA A 12 -11.26 18.16 -18.24
CA ALA A 12 -10.20 18.49 -19.21
C ALA A 12 -8.84 18.70 -18.53
N PHE A 13 -8.80 19.37 -17.39
CA PHE A 13 -7.57 19.51 -16.59
C PHE A 13 -7.04 18.15 -16.13
N HIS A 14 -7.90 17.29 -15.56
CA HIS A 14 -7.56 15.94 -15.12
C HIS A 14 -6.97 15.11 -16.28
N ALA A 15 -7.64 15.09 -17.42
CA ALA A 15 -7.20 14.36 -18.60
C ALA A 15 -5.83 14.84 -19.11
N VAL A 16 -5.56 16.15 -19.07
CA VAL A 16 -4.26 16.69 -19.48
C VAL A 16 -3.15 16.31 -18.51
N MET A 17 -3.44 16.31 -17.20
CA MET A 17 -2.48 15.88 -16.18
C MET A 17 -2.11 14.40 -16.34
N LEU A 18 -3.05 13.54 -16.73
CA LEU A 18 -2.81 12.12 -16.99
C LEU A 18 -2.08 11.86 -18.32
N ALA A 19 -2.55 12.52 -19.40
CA ALA A 19 -2.03 12.28 -20.75
C ALA A 19 -0.71 13.02 -21.05
N GLY A 20 -0.35 14.03 -20.24
CA GLY A 20 0.81 14.88 -20.44
C GLY A 20 0.74 15.81 -21.67
N THR A 21 -0.33 15.72 -22.49
CA THR A 21 -0.54 16.53 -23.70
C THR A 21 -2.01 16.86 -23.92
N THR A 22 -2.28 18.00 -24.53
CA THR A 22 -3.66 18.37 -24.90
C THR A 22 -4.24 17.47 -26.01
N THR A 23 -3.41 16.92 -26.87
CA THR A 23 -3.83 15.96 -27.91
C THR A 23 -4.21 14.61 -27.30
N GLY A 24 -3.40 14.08 -26.38
CA GLY A 24 -3.71 12.85 -25.66
C GLY A 24 -5.00 12.99 -24.83
N ALA A 25 -5.14 14.12 -24.13
CA ALA A 25 -6.38 14.42 -23.40
C ALA A 25 -7.63 14.50 -24.30
N ALA A 26 -7.48 15.08 -25.49
CA ALA A 26 -8.57 15.15 -26.47
C ALA A 26 -8.99 13.76 -26.96
N GLN A 27 -8.04 12.86 -27.19
CA GLN A 27 -8.31 11.46 -27.52
C GLN A 27 -9.01 10.74 -26.37
N MET A 28 -8.51 10.91 -25.13
CA MET A 28 -9.08 10.31 -23.91
C MET A 28 -10.54 10.72 -23.72
N LEU A 29 -10.86 12.01 -23.91
CA LEU A 29 -12.21 12.56 -23.73
C LEU A 29 -13.06 12.57 -25.01
N ARG A 30 -12.60 11.96 -26.08
CA ARG A 30 -13.28 11.89 -27.39
C ARG A 30 -13.75 13.27 -27.89
N THR A 31 -12.86 14.25 -27.79
CA THR A 31 -13.11 15.65 -28.17
C THR A 31 -11.96 16.18 -29.02
N THR A 32 -11.95 17.48 -29.33
CA THR A 32 -10.89 18.12 -30.13
C THR A 32 -9.85 18.80 -29.25
N GLN A 33 -8.60 18.82 -29.71
CA GLN A 33 -7.52 19.52 -29.01
C GLN A 33 -7.81 21.02 -28.76
N PRO A 34 -8.39 21.81 -29.69
CA PRO A 34 -8.81 23.18 -29.40
C PRO A 34 -9.82 23.31 -28.26
N SER A 35 -10.76 22.34 -28.13
CA SER A 35 -11.70 22.30 -27.02
C SER A 35 -10.98 22.13 -25.69
N ILE A 36 -10.03 21.20 -25.60
CA ILE A 36 -9.21 20.99 -24.40
C ILE A 36 -8.42 22.25 -24.07
N SER A 37 -7.72 22.84 -25.01
CA SER A 37 -6.96 24.07 -24.79
C SER A 37 -7.82 25.23 -24.29
N ARG A 38 -9.03 25.38 -24.84
CA ARG A 38 -9.99 26.37 -24.39
C ARG A 38 -10.46 26.13 -22.94
N LEU A 39 -10.77 24.87 -22.60
CA LEU A 39 -11.20 24.51 -21.24
C LEU A 39 -10.08 24.74 -20.22
N LEU A 40 -8.83 24.39 -20.55
CA LEU A 40 -7.66 24.71 -19.69
C LEU A 40 -7.47 26.22 -19.48
N GLY A 41 -7.60 27.01 -20.56
CA GLY A 41 -7.54 28.47 -20.47
C GLY A 41 -8.59 29.02 -19.52
N GLN A 42 -9.81 28.45 -19.54
CA GLN A 42 -10.89 28.83 -18.63
C GLN A 42 -10.58 28.45 -17.18
N VAL A 43 -9.94 27.28 -16.91
CA VAL A 43 -9.52 26.91 -15.55
C VAL A 43 -8.49 27.91 -15.03
N GLN A 44 -7.47 28.24 -15.81
CA GLN A 44 -6.44 29.22 -15.45
C GLN A 44 -7.04 30.61 -15.20
N GLN A 45 -7.95 31.04 -16.06
CA GLN A 45 -8.63 32.33 -15.93
C GLN A 45 -9.51 32.38 -14.67
N ALA A 46 -10.24 31.29 -14.39
CA ALA A 46 -11.13 31.23 -13.21
C ALA A 46 -10.35 31.15 -11.90
N SER A 47 -9.22 30.44 -11.88
CA SER A 47 -8.35 30.32 -10.70
C SER A 47 -7.40 31.51 -10.51
N GLY A 48 -7.12 32.26 -11.55
CA GLY A 48 -6.07 33.29 -11.54
C GLY A 48 -4.65 32.71 -11.48
N LEU A 49 -4.50 31.39 -11.65
CA LEU A 49 -3.22 30.67 -11.54
C LEU A 49 -2.75 30.20 -12.92
N LYS A 50 -1.43 30.25 -13.13
CA LYS A 50 -0.80 29.61 -14.27
C LYS A 50 -0.58 28.13 -13.91
N LEU A 51 -1.29 27.24 -14.57
CA LEU A 51 -1.22 25.81 -14.26
C LEU A 51 -0.25 25.05 -15.16
N PHE A 52 0.06 25.60 -16.35
CA PHE A 52 0.96 24.96 -17.29
C PHE A 52 1.94 25.96 -17.91
N ASP A 53 3.19 25.52 -18.05
CA ASP A 53 4.24 26.18 -18.81
C ASP A 53 4.44 25.50 -20.17
N MET A 54 4.92 26.28 -21.14
CA MET A 54 5.36 25.76 -22.44
C MET A 54 6.88 25.74 -22.49
N GLU A 55 7.46 24.53 -22.38
CA GLU A 55 8.90 24.34 -22.52
C GLU A 55 9.21 23.53 -23.79
N ARG A 56 9.95 24.13 -24.73
CA ARG A 56 10.35 23.49 -25.99
C ARG A 56 9.18 22.83 -26.75
N GLY A 57 8.02 23.50 -26.76
CA GLY A 57 6.81 23.01 -27.41
C GLY A 57 6.04 21.93 -26.63
N ARG A 58 6.44 21.61 -25.40
CA ARG A 58 5.74 20.67 -24.53
C ARG A 58 5.09 21.37 -23.37
N LEU A 59 3.91 20.91 -23.02
CA LEU A 59 3.16 21.37 -21.87
C LEU A 59 3.75 20.76 -20.59
N ARG A 60 4.13 21.59 -19.62
CA ARG A 60 4.61 21.15 -18.31
C ARG A 60 3.73 21.68 -17.20
N PRO A 61 3.27 20.82 -16.29
CA PRO A 61 2.48 21.27 -15.15
C PRO A 61 3.35 22.04 -14.15
N THR A 62 2.84 23.16 -13.66
CA THR A 62 3.42 23.94 -12.56
C THR A 62 3.24 23.20 -11.22
N ARG A 63 3.80 23.75 -10.14
CA ARG A 63 3.58 23.25 -8.78
C ARG A 63 2.11 23.35 -8.40
N GLU A 64 1.48 24.46 -8.70
CA GLU A 64 0.04 24.73 -8.45
C GLU A 64 -0.85 23.73 -9.20
N ALA A 65 -0.47 23.34 -10.43
CA ALA A 65 -1.18 22.31 -11.17
C ALA A 65 -1.08 20.93 -10.50
N LYS A 66 0.07 20.57 -9.95
CA LYS A 66 0.26 19.31 -9.23
C LYS A 66 -0.57 19.27 -7.95
N ASP A 67 -0.53 20.35 -7.15
CA ASP A 67 -1.30 20.47 -5.92
C ASP A 67 -2.83 20.41 -6.20
N LEU A 68 -3.29 21.10 -7.26
CA LEU A 68 -4.68 21.02 -7.72
C LEU A 68 -5.03 19.62 -8.21
N PHE A 69 -4.12 18.94 -8.91
CA PHE A 69 -4.36 17.61 -9.45
C PHE A 69 -4.63 16.58 -8.36
N ASP A 70 -3.91 16.63 -7.25
CA ASP A 70 -4.14 15.74 -6.10
C ASP A 70 -5.56 15.92 -5.52
N THR A 71 -6.07 17.13 -5.50
CA THR A 71 -7.46 17.41 -5.10
C THR A 71 -8.47 16.91 -6.13
N VAL A 72 -8.22 17.16 -7.40
CA VAL A 72 -9.09 16.74 -8.52
C VAL A 72 -9.15 15.22 -8.63
N LYS A 73 -8.01 14.53 -8.50
CA LYS A 73 -7.92 13.07 -8.52
C LYS A 73 -8.87 12.41 -7.50
N ARG A 74 -8.98 12.99 -6.30
CA ARG A 74 -9.91 12.51 -5.26
C ARG A 74 -11.37 12.54 -5.70
N HIS A 75 -11.79 13.55 -6.44
CA HIS A 75 -13.16 13.65 -6.94
C HIS A 75 -13.46 12.62 -8.05
N PHE A 76 -12.47 12.32 -8.91
CA PHE A 76 -12.64 11.32 -9.95
C PHE A 76 -12.73 9.89 -9.39
N VAL A 77 -12.00 9.58 -8.31
CA VAL A 77 -12.19 8.33 -7.57
C VAL A 77 -13.65 8.18 -7.09
N GLY A 78 -14.26 9.26 -6.62
CA GLY A 78 -15.68 9.24 -6.23
C GLY A 78 -16.61 8.94 -7.40
N LEU A 79 -16.32 9.44 -8.61
CA LEU A 79 -17.10 9.16 -9.81
C LEU A 79 -16.97 7.70 -10.25
N GLU A 80 -15.76 7.15 -10.27
CA GLU A 80 -15.50 5.74 -10.55
C GLU A 80 -16.28 4.82 -9.60
N ARG A 81 -16.38 5.19 -8.32
CA ARG A 81 -17.19 4.44 -7.34
C ARG A 81 -18.68 4.45 -7.68
N ILE A 82 -19.22 5.56 -8.19
CA ILE A 82 -20.61 5.64 -8.63
C ILE A 82 -20.81 4.70 -9.81
N GLU A 83 -19.92 4.70 -10.80
CA GLU A 83 -19.96 3.80 -11.95
C GLU A 83 -19.88 2.33 -11.54
N ASP A 84 -18.97 1.99 -10.64
CA ASP A 84 -18.83 0.64 -10.10
C ASP A 84 -20.08 0.20 -9.34
N ARG A 85 -20.69 1.12 -8.56
CA ARG A 85 -21.94 0.83 -7.84
C ARG A 85 -23.08 0.56 -8.80
N LEU A 86 -23.19 1.35 -9.85
CA LEU A 86 -24.19 1.12 -10.91
C LEU A 86 -23.92 -0.20 -11.64
N ALA A 87 -22.68 -0.53 -11.93
CA ALA A 87 -22.32 -1.80 -12.55
C ALA A 87 -22.63 -3.00 -11.64
N ALA A 88 -22.39 -2.88 -10.32
CA ALA A 88 -22.76 -3.90 -9.34
C ALA A 88 -24.29 -4.08 -9.25
N MET A 89 -25.06 -2.99 -9.26
CA MET A 89 -26.53 -3.04 -9.28
C MET A 89 -27.09 -3.73 -10.54
N ARG A 90 -26.43 -3.54 -11.70
CA ARG A 90 -26.81 -4.22 -12.96
C ARG A 90 -26.54 -5.72 -12.94
N ARG A 91 -25.53 -6.18 -12.19
CA ARG A 91 -25.13 -7.60 -12.08
C ARG A 91 -25.90 -8.37 -11.02
N SER A 92 -27.12 -7.95 -10.70
CA SER A 92 -28.05 -8.70 -9.83
C SER A 92 -27.46 -9.12 -8.47
N GLY A 93 -26.82 -8.20 -7.78
CA GLY A 93 -26.40 -8.41 -6.38
C GLY A 93 -24.96 -8.86 -6.16
N SER A 94 -24.18 -9.11 -7.21
CA SER A 94 -22.73 -9.32 -7.06
C SER A 94 -22.06 -8.02 -6.60
N GLY A 95 -21.50 -8.05 -5.37
CA GLY A 95 -20.79 -6.91 -4.78
C GLY A 95 -19.39 -6.74 -5.40
N VAL A 96 -18.75 -5.62 -5.07
CA VAL A 96 -17.32 -5.41 -5.31
C VAL A 96 -16.64 -5.25 -3.95
N LEU A 97 -15.57 -5.99 -3.72
CA LEU A 97 -14.67 -5.82 -2.58
C LEU A 97 -13.39 -5.14 -3.05
N ARG A 98 -13.11 -3.96 -2.55
CA ARG A 98 -11.86 -3.24 -2.80
C ARG A 98 -10.96 -3.34 -1.58
N LEU A 99 -9.96 -4.19 -1.67
CA LEU A 99 -8.98 -4.47 -0.63
C LEU A 99 -7.64 -3.82 -1.01
N ALA A 100 -6.99 -3.16 -0.06
CA ALA A 100 -5.58 -2.81 -0.20
C ALA A 100 -4.76 -3.31 1.00
N CYS A 101 -3.49 -3.58 0.76
CA CYS A 101 -2.61 -4.12 1.80
C CYS A 101 -1.15 -3.75 1.58
N THR A 102 -0.33 -3.91 2.62
CA THR A 102 1.13 -3.84 2.50
C THR A 102 1.69 -5.07 1.77
N PRO A 103 2.82 -4.94 1.06
CA PRO A 103 3.39 -6.01 0.22
C PRO A 103 3.64 -7.32 0.95
N ALA A 104 4.11 -7.27 2.18
CA ALA A 104 4.40 -8.45 2.97
C ALA A 104 3.15 -9.30 3.26
N LEU A 105 2.02 -8.65 3.54
CA LEU A 105 0.74 -9.35 3.77
C LEU A 105 0.11 -9.83 2.46
N GLY A 106 0.23 -9.01 1.40
CA GLY A 106 -0.29 -9.35 0.08
C GLY A 106 0.39 -10.55 -0.57
N LEU A 107 1.68 -10.79 -0.27
CA LEU A 107 2.41 -11.98 -0.71
C LEU A 107 2.27 -13.15 0.27
N GLY A 108 2.13 -12.86 1.56
CA GLY A 108 2.12 -13.87 2.62
C GLY A 108 0.74 -14.42 2.94
N VAL A 109 0.06 -13.79 3.87
CA VAL A 109 -1.14 -14.34 4.52
C VAL A 109 -2.44 -14.09 3.75
N LEU A 110 -2.57 -12.96 3.06
CA LEU A 110 -3.83 -12.55 2.44
C LEU A 110 -4.30 -13.41 1.27
N PRO A 111 -3.44 -13.99 0.41
CA PRO A 111 -3.89 -14.83 -0.69
C PRO A 111 -4.82 -15.96 -0.24
N GLY A 112 -4.53 -16.63 0.86
CA GLY A 112 -5.38 -17.70 1.39
C GLY A 112 -6.73 -17.19 1.92
N ALA A 113 -6.76 -16.04 2.61
CA ALA A 113 -8.01 -15.43 3.05
C ALA A 113 -8.88 -14.98 1.86
N VAL A 114 -8.26 -14.44 0.81
CA VAL A 114 -8.93 -14.05 -0.44
C VAL A 114 -9.49 -15.27 -1.16
N GLU A 115 -8.75 -16.37 -1.22
CA GLU A 115 -9.22 -17.64 -1.80
C GLU A 115 -10.43 -18.17 -1.03
N ALA A 116 -10.38 -18.24 0.30
CA ALA A 116 -11.50 -18.69 1.13
C ALA A 116 -12.74 -17.80 0.93
N PHE A 117 -12.56 -16.50 0.79
CA PHE A 117 -13.64 -15.58 0.49
C PHE A 117 -14.22 -15.81 -0.92
N ALA A 118 -13.37 -15.93 -1.94
CA ALA A 118 -13.79 -16.14 -3.32
C ALA A 118 -14.56 -17.44 -3.52
N GLN A 119 -14.19 -18.51 -2.79
CA GLN A 119 -14.94 -19.78 -2.82
C GLN A 119 -16.34 -19.64 -2.23
N ARG A 120 -16.51 -18.82 -1.19
CA ARG A 120 -17.81 -18.60 -0.54
C ARG A 120 -18.70 -17.60 -1.26
N TYR A 121 -18.09 -16.64 -1.96
CA TYR A 121 -18.76 -15.54 -2.67
C TYR A 121 -18.27 -15.43 -4.11
N PRO A 122 -18.54 -16.44 -4.97
CA PRO A 122 -17.97 -16.53 -6.33
C PRO A 122 -18.39 -15.39 -7.27
N ASP A 123 -19.54 -14.75 -6.98
CA ASP A 123 -20.06 -13.66 -7.82
C ASP A 123 -19.51 -12.27 -7.39
N VAL A 124 -18.74 -12.18 -6.29
CA VAL A 124 -18.15 -10.93 -5.85
C VAL A 124 -16.88 -10.64 -6.65
N HIS A 125 -16.81 -9.45 -7.23
CA HIS A 125 -15.56 -8.99 -7.85
C HIS A 125 -14.58 -8.49 -6.78
N ILE A 126 -13.40 -9.10 -6.72
CA ILE A 126 -12.35 -8.72 -5.78
C ILE A 126 -11.31 -7.88 -6.52
N ASN A 127 -11.09 -6.65 -6.06
CA ASN A 127 -9.99 -5.80 -6.48
C ASN A 127 -9.02 -5.69 -5.30
N MET A 128 -7.86 -6.33 -5.41
CA MET A 128 -6.82 -6.30 -4.38
C MET A 128 -5.63 -5.51 -4.91
N GLN A 129 -5.22 -4.49 -4.15
CA GLN A 129 -4.04 -3.69 -4.46
C GLN A 129 -2.99 -3.79 -3.36
N THR A 130 -1.73 -3.80 -3.77
CA THR A 130 -0.58 -3.89 -2.86
C THR A 130 0.25 -2.63 -2.99
N MET A 131 0.47 -1.91 -1.87
CA MET A 131 1.18 -0.63 -1.87
C MET A 131 1.84 -0.32 -0.52
N GLY A 132 2.69 0.69 -0.49
CA GLY A 132 3.29 1.18 0.76
C GLY A 132 2.22 1.71 1.74
N SER A 133 2.49 1.56 3.04
CA SER A 133 1.57 1.92 4.13
C SER A 133 1.12 3.39 4.07
N GLN A 134 1.98 4.29 3.61
CA GLN A 134 1.69 5.71 3.49
C GLN A 134 0.50 6.04 2.56
N TYR A 135 0.19 5.16 1.60
CA TYR A 135 -0.92 5.36 0.65
C TYR A 135 -2.24 4.71 1.10
N LEU A 136 -2.19 3.78 2.06
CA LEU A 136 -3.35 3.00 2.48
C LEU A 136 -4.41 3.88 3.16
N ARG A 137 -3.97 4.74 4.09
CA ARG A 137 -4.85 5.65 4.82
C ARG A 137 -5.59 6.61 3.89
N GLU A 138 -4.87 7.25 2.98
CA GLU A 138 -5.48 8.14 2.00
C GLU A 138 -6.51 7.44 1.14
N GLY A 139 -6.17 6.26 0.63
CA GLY A 139 -7.07 5.45 -0.18
C GLY A 139 -8.36 5.08 0.55
N LEU A 140 -8.30 4.78 1.86
CA LEU A 140 -9.49 4.57 2.69
C LEU A 140 -10.34 5.82 2.83
N LEU A 141 -9.74 6.94 3.25
CA LEU A 141 -10.45 8.20 3.48
C LEU A 141 -11.07 8.76 2.20
N HIS A 142 -10.46 8.53 1.06
CA HIS A 142 -11.00 8.89 -0.25
C HIS A 142 -11.97 7.85 -0.80
N GLY A 143 -12.11 6.71 -0.09
CA GLY A 143 -13.01 5.64 -0.49
C GLY A 143 -12.58 4.88 -1.73
N THR A 144 -11.30 4.88 -2.06
CA THR A 144 -10.72 4.01 -3.10
C THR A 144 -10.79 2.56 -2.67
N TYR A 145 -10.65 2.29 -1.36
CA TYR A 145 -10.71 0.97 -0.76
C TYR A 145 -11.85 0.88 0.24
N ASP A 146 -12.43 -0.30 0.37
CA ASP A 146 -13.46 -0.61 1.36
C ASP A 146 -12.82 -1.04 2.68
N VAL A 147 -11.67 -1.73 2.59
CA VAL A 147 -10.87 -2.20 3.73
C VAL A 147 -9.40 -2.21 3.37
N VAL A 148 -8.54 -1.92 4.33
CA VAL A 148 -7.09 -2.11 4.22
C VAL A 148 -6.57 -3.05 5.30
N VAL A 149 -5.49 -3.78 4.97
CA VAL A 149 -4.79 -4.67 5.91
C VAL A 149 -3.30 -4.32 5.90
N THR A 150 -2.74 -4.06 7.07
CA THR A 150 -1.37 -3.58 7.20
C THR A 150 -0.68 -4.12 8.43
N ALA A 151 0.63 -4.34 8.33
CA ALA A 151 1.50 -4.58 9.47
C ALA A 151 2.22 -3.31 9.96
N ALA A 152 2.03 -2.18 9.26
CA ALA A 152 2.57 -0.88 9.66
C ALA A 152 1.52 -0.10 10.47
N PRO A 153 1.95 0.78 11.38
CA PRO A 153 1.06 1.67 12.09
C PRO A 153 0.20 2.53 11.15
N LEU A 154 -1.08 2.67 11.47
CA LEU A 154 -1.98 3.62 10.83
C LEU A 154 -2.46 4.63 11.86
N ASP A 155 -2.46 5.92 11.48
CA ASP A 155 -3.15 6.93 12.26
C ASP A 155 -4.67 6.65 12.24
N GLY A 156 -5.23 6.34 13.41
CA GLY A 156 -6.63 5.97 13.60
C GLY A 156 -7.64 7.10 13.49
N ALA A 157 -7.21 8.36 13.27
CA ALA A 157 -8.15 9.45 13.10
C ALA A 157 -9.08 9.19 11.89
N LEU A 158 -10.40 9.17 12.12
CA LEU A 158 -11.45 8.88 11.14
C LEU A 158 -11.49 7.43 10.62
N LEU A 159 -10.72 6.52 11.20
CA LEU A 159 -10.70 5.11 10.84
C LEU A 159 -11.18 4.25 12.01
N ASP A 160 -11.88 3.17 11.70
CA ASP A 160 -12.12 2.08 12.63
C ASP A 160 -10.99 1.06 12.45
N LEU A 161 -10.18 0.91 13.50
CA LEU A 161 -8.98 0.07 13.51
C LEU A 161 -9.25 -1.17 14.34
N ARG A 162 -9.00 -2.35 13.78
CA ARG A 162 -9.07 -3.63 14.48
C ARG A 162 -7.74 -4.36 14.33
N CYS A 163 -7.13 -4.72 15.45
CA CYS A 163 -5.99 -5.64 15.46
C CYS A 163 -6.49 -7.06 15.17
N LEU A 164 -5.91 -7.72 14.19
CA LEU A 164 -6.25 -9.07 13.78
C LEU A 164 -5.29 -10.10 14.37
N HIS A 165 -4.02 -9.77 14.46
CA HIS A 165 -3.01 -10.71 14.92
C HIS A 165 -1.77 -9.97 15.45
N GLU A 166 -1.16 -10.53 16.49
CA GLU A 166 0.13 -10.08 17.01
C GLU A 166 1.17 -11.20 16.87
N SER A 167 2.35 -10.85 16.43
CA SER A 167 3.48 -11.74 16.24
C SER A 167 4.79 -11.00 16.52
N GLU A 168 5.91 -11.64 16.23
CA GLU A 168 7.25 -11.08 16.43
C GLU A 168 8.03 -11.15 15.12
N ALA A 169 8.90 -10.16 14.89
CA ALA A 169 9.81 -10.18 13.77
C ALA A 169 10.81 -11.34 13.93
N VAL A 170 11.23 -11.89 12.80
CA VAL A 170 12.13 -13.03 12.73
C VAL A 170 13.40 -12.68 11.95
N CYS A 171 14.49 -13.33 12.29
CA CYS A 171 15.73 -13.26 11.51
C CYS A 171 15.64 -14.24 10.32
N VAL A 172 15.97 -13.75 9.14
CA VAL A 172 16.07 -14.53 7.91
C VAL A 172 17.50 -14.52 7.39
N LEU A 173 17.99 -15.70 7.05
CA LEU A 173 19.35 -15.92 6.57
C LEU A 173 19.40 -17.17 5.69
N ARG A 174 20.47 -17.33 4.91
CA ARG A 174 20.67 -18.51 4.08
C ARG A 174 20.83 -19.76 4.97
N PRO A 175 20.33 -20.96 4.59
CA PRO A 175 20.37 -22.16 5.43
C PRO A 175 21.77 -22.63 5.81
N ASP A 176 22.79 -22.36 4.99
CA ASP A 176 24.20 -22.70 5.26
C ASP A 176 24.98 -21.61 6.01
N HIS A 177 24.31 -20.51 6.42
CA HIS A 177 24.94 -19.48 7.22
C HIS A 177 25.30 -20.02 8.61
N PRO A 178 26.48 -19.69 9.19
CA PRO A 178 26.90 -20.22 10.51
C PRO A 178 25.87 -20.01 11.63
N LEU A 179 25.17 -18.88 11.63
CA LEU A 179 24.12 -18.58 12.61
C LEU A 179 22.84 -19.40 12.39
N ALA A 180 22.65 -20.03 11.24
CA ALA A 180 21.44 -20.82 10.97
C ALA A 180 21.33 -22.08 11.86
N ALA A 181 22.43 -22.51 12.46
CA ALA A 181 22.44 -23.61 13.42
C ALA A 181 21.95 -23.24 14.82
N GLN A 182 21.87 -21.94 15.12
CA GLN A 182 21.38 -21.44 16.42
C GLN A 182 19.85 -21.56 16.50
N PRO A 183 19.28 -21.82 17.70
CA PRO A 183 17.85 -21.88 17.90
C PRO A 183 17.18 -20.49 17.80
N SER A 184 17.91 -19.41 18.09
CA SER A 184 17.50 -18.02 17.99
C SER A 184 18.70 -17.13 17.67
N ILE A 185 18.45 -15.95 17.13
CA ILE A 185 19.49 -14.96 16.83
C ILE A 185 19.35 -13.81 17.81
N ASP A 186 20.44 -13.53 18.50
CA ASP A 186 20.52 -12.38 19.43
C ASP A 186 20.96 -11.12 18.69
N ILE A 187 20.56 -9.95 19.21
CA ILE A 187 20.94 -8.65 18.65
C ILE A 187 22.48 -8.50 18.52
N LEU A 188 23.25 -9.08 19.45
CA LEU A 188 24.70 -9.05 19.41
C LEU A 188 25.31 -9.87 18.26
N ASP A 189 24.58 -10.87 17.77
CA ASP A 189 24.98 -11.66 16.59
C ASP A 189 25.02 -10.82 15.31
N LEU A 190 24.33 -9.67 15.29
CA LEU A 190 24.33 -8.74 14.16
C LEU A 190 25.63 -7.91 14.07
N ASN A 191 26.42 -7.87 15.13
CA ASN A 191 27.64 -7.07 15.17
C ASN A 191 28.64 -7.54 14.12
N ALA A 192 29.25 -6.60 13.40
CA ALA A 192 30.20 -6.84 12.31
C ALA A 192 29.67 -7.76 11.18
N ARG A 193 28.33 -7.87 11.02
CA ARG A 193 27.69 -8.59 9.93
C ARG A 193 27.15 -7.62 8.87
N ARG A 194 26.92 -8.13 7.66
CA ARG A 194 26.16 -7.40 6.65
C ARG A 194 24.67 -7.57 6.92
N LEU A 195 23.99 -6.46 7.15
CA LEU A 195 22.55 -6.45 7.37
C LEU A 195 21.78 -6.06 6.09
N LEU A 196 20.64 -6.68 5.92
CA LEU A 196 19.63 -6.33 4.93
C LEU A 196 18.52 -5.61 5.71
N VAL A 197 18.31 -4.33 5.42
CA VAL A 197 17.46 -3.47 6.22
C VAL A 197 16.36 -2.83 5.37
N LEU A 198 15.25 -2.50 6.02
CA LEU A 198 14.21 -1.67 5.41
C LEU A 198 14.56 -0.20 5.52
N ASN A 199 13.88 0.65 4.74
CA ASN A 199 14.00 2.09 4.84
C ASN A 199 13.45 2.62 6.18
N ALA A 200 13.78 3.87 6.51
CA ALA A 200 13.47 4.50 7.79
C ALA A 200 11.96 4.68 8.08
N ASP A 201 11.09 4.41 7.13
CA ASP A 201 9.64 4.48 7.30
C ASP A 201 9.02 3.16 7.81
N ASP A 202 9.81 2.09 7.96
CA ASP A 202 9.34 0.78 8.41
C ASP A 202 9.46 0.64 9.93
N ASP A 203 8.37 0.19 10.57
CA ASP A 203 8.30 0.07 12.03
C ASP A 203 9.26 -0.98 12.61
N VAL A 204 9.42 -2.12 11.94
CA VAL A 204 10.38 -3.17 12.37
C VAL A 204 11.80 -2.64 12.30
N TYR A 205 12.12 -1.88 11.26
CA TYR A 205 13.43 -1.26 11.13
C TYR A 205 13.69 -0.21 12.21
N LEU A 206 12.72 0.64 12.52
CA LEU A 206 12.85 1.65 13.59
C LEU A 206 13.08 0.98 14.95
N GLN A 207 12.33 -0.08 15.26
CA GLN A 207 12.53 -0.86 16.47
C GLN A 207 13.94 -1.49 16.50
N LEU A 208 14.34 -2.16 15.39
CA LEU A 208 15.66 -2.76 15.27
C LEU A 208 16.79 -1.74 15.47
N ARG A 209 16.68 -0.57 14.88
CA ARG A 209 17.66 0.52 15.04
C ARG A 209 17.77 0.99 16.48
N GLY A 210 16.63 1.11 17.17
CA GLY A 210 16.61 1.44 18.61
C GLY A 210 17.37 0.42 19.45
N GLU A 211 17.12 -0.88 19.21
CA GLU A 211 17.79 -1.98 19.91
C GLU A 211 19.29 -2.04 19.57
N MET A 212 19.67 -1.89 18.31
CA MET A 212 21.07 -1.83 17.90
C MET A 212 21.83 -0.68 18.62
N GLN A 213 21.19 0.48 18.72
CA GLN A 213 21.78 1.62 19.43
C GLN A 213 21.93 1.34 20.94
N ALA A 214 20.89 0.78 21.57
CA ALA A 214 20.90 0.44 23.00
C ALA A 214 22.03 -0.56 23.36
N HIS A 215 22.24 -1.55 22.47
CA HIS A 215 23.24 -2.61 22.65
C HIS A 215 24.60 -2.31 22.01
N ARG A 216 24.79 -1.11 21.41
CA ARG A 216 26.00 -0.70 20.70
C ARG A 216 26.44 -1.65 19.59
N VAL A 217 25.48 -2.22 18.88
CA VAL A 217 25.71 -3.11 17.74
C VAL A 217 26.03 -2.27 16.51
N LEU A 218 27.14 -2.59 15.85
CA LEU A 218 27.61 -1.92 14.64
C LEU A 218 27.70 -2.98 13.51
N PRO A 219 26.84 -2.94 12.51
CA PRO A 219 26.96 -3.81 11.34
C PRO A 219 28.22 -3.47 10.53
N ALA A 220 28.78 -4.46 9.85
CA ALA A 220 29.91 -4.24 8.93
C ALA A 220 29.48 -3.44 7.69
N SER A 221 28.25 -3.65 7.23
CA SER A 221 27.65 -2.93 6.12
C SER A 221 26.14 -3.15 6.12
N GLU A 222 25.41 -2.27 5.45
CA GLU A 222 23.95 -2.38 5.27
C GLU A 222 23.59 -2.35 3.78
N ILE A 223 22.59 -3.14 3.41
CA ILE A 223 21.89 -3.04 2.12
C ILE A 223 20.46 -2.64 2.43
N GLU A 224 20.08 -1.43 2.07
CA GLU A 224 18.76 -0.88 2.30
C GLU A 224 17.82 -1.19 1.13
N THR A 225 16.58 -1.56 1.43
CA THR A 225 15.51 -1.79 0.46
C THR A 225 14.16 -1.38 1.03
N THR A 226 13.18 -1.20 0.13
CA THR A 226 11.82 -0.78 0.53
C THR A 226 10.94 -1.93 0.99
N TYR A 227 11.20 -3.17 0.54
CA TYR A 227 10.30 -4.30 0.77
C TYR A 227 10.97 -5.49 1.46
N SER A 228 10.34 -6.03 2.49
CA SER A 228 10.81 -7.23 3.20
C SER A 228 10.96 -8.46 2.29
N SER A 229 10.16 -8.56 1.22
CA SER A 229 10.33 -9.61 0.21
C SER A 229 11.67 -9.54 -0.50
N THR A 230 12.19 -8.33 -0.73
CA THR A 230 13.53 -8.12 -1.29
C THR A 230 14.61 -8.53 -0.30
N ILE A 231 14.42 -8.24 1.00
CA ILE A 231 15.32 -8.75 2.07
C ILE A 231 15.36 -10.27 2.03
N CYS A 232 14.21 -10.95 2.00
CA CYS A 232 14.15 -12.40 1.93
C CYS A 232 14.87 -12.95 0.69
N ALA A 233 14.67 -12.35 -0.48
CA ALA A 233 15.34 -12.75 -1.71
C ALA A 233 16.87 -12.56 -1.65
N LEU A 234 17.33 -11.45 -1.10
CA LEU A 234 18.76 -11.14 -0.91
C LEU A 234 19.40 -12.07 0.13
N ALA A 235 18.70 -12.36 1.22
CA ALA A 235 19.16 -13.31 2.24
C ALA A 235 19.30 -14.73 1.65
N ALA A 236 18.33 -15.21 0.87
CA ALA A 236 18.38 -16.48 0.17
C ALA A 236 19.55 -16.56 -0.84
N ALA A 237 19.93 -15.44 -1.44
CA ALA A 237 21.10 -15.32 -2.31
C ALA A 237 22.43 -15.19 -1.55
N GLY A 238 22.42 -15.15 -0.21
CA GLY A 238 23.62 -15.08 0.63
C GLY A 238 24.21 -13.67 0.79
N ASN A 239 23.44 -12.63 0.54
CA ASN A 239 23.93 -11.25 0.62
C ASN A 239 23.94 -10.68 2.05
N GLY A 240 23.55 -11.44 3.05
CA GLY A 240 23.49 -11.00 4.45
C GLY A 240 22.32 -11.66 5.18
N LEU A 241 21.99 -11.12 6.33
CA LEU A 241 20.83 -11.50 7.13
C LEU A 241 19.93 -10.27 7.35
N GLY A 242 18.64 -10.51 7.58
CA GLY A 242 17.67 -9.44 7.80
C GLY A 242 16.67 -9.78 8.88
N ILE A 243 16.09 -8.75 9.48
CA ILE A 243 14.99 -8.89 10.42
C ILE A 243 13.72 -8.43 9.71
N VAL A 244 12.72 -9.30 9.61
CA VAL A 244 11.50 -9.06 8.84
C VAL A 244 10.28 -9.57 9.58
N ASN A 245 9.09 -9.14 9.15
CA ASN A 245 7.87 -9.70 9.69
C ASN A 245 7.73 -11.20 9.31
N PRO A 246 7.11 -12.04 10.16
CA PRO A 246 7.05 -13.48 9.97
C PRO A 246 6.18 -13.89 8.77
N TYR A 247 5.22 -13.08 8.37
CA TYR A 247 4.29 -13.42 7.28
C TYR A 247 4.98 -13.50 5.93
N ILE A 248 5.93 -12.60 5.66
CA ILE A 248 6.73 -12.67 4.44
C ILE A 248 7.83 -13.72 4.55
N ALA A 249 8.42 -13.90 5.74
CA ALA A 249 9.44 -14.93 5.94
C ALA A 249 8.88 -16.34 5.60
N ALA A 250 7.65 -16.62 5.99
CA ALA A 250 6.96 -17.90 5.71
C ALA A 250 6.88 -18.22 4.21
N VAL A 251 6.74 -17.20 3.35
CA VAL A 251 6.70 -17.39 1.87
C VAL A 251 8.03 -17.93 1.33
N PHE A 252 9.12 -17.72 2.05
CA PHE A 252 10.47 -18.11 1.66
C PHE A 252 11.03 -19.25 2.52
N ALA A 253 10.18 -19.96 3.27
CA ALA A 253 10.60 -20.97 4.23
C ALA A 253 11.38 -22.14 3.61
N ASP A 254 11.16 -22.45 2.34
CA ASP A 254 11.90 -23.45 1.55
C ASP A 254 13.31 -23.02 1.17
N ARG A 255 13.63 -21.74 1.24
CA ARG A 255 14.89 -21.14 0.79
C ARG A 255 15.68 -20.44 1.89
N LEU A 256 15.09 -20.25 3.07
CA LEU A 256 15.65 -19.52 4.20
C LEU A 256 15.65 -20.35 5.48
N ALA A 257 16.68 -20.18 6.28
CA ALA A 257 16.58 -20.43 7.71
C ALA A 257 15.88 -19.25 8.35
N ILE A 258 14.75 -19.51 9.03
CA ILE A 258 13.98 -18.52 9.79
C ILE A 258 14.25 -18.82 11.25
N ARG A 259 14.64 -17.79 12.01
CA ARG A 259 14.95 -17.96 13.45
C ARG A 259 14.28 -16.87 14.27
N PRO A 260 13.76 -17.20 15.44
CA PRO A 260 13.36 -16.19 16.42
C PRO A 260 14.47 -15.17 16.63
N PHE A 261 14.08 -13.93 16.89
CA PHE A 261 15.01 -12.83 17.14
C PHE A 261 14.87 -12.30 18.56
N THR A 262 15.98 -11.96 19.20
CA THR A 262 16.04 -11.37 20.54
C THR A 262 16.84 -10.07 20.48
N PRO A 263 16.33 -8.95 21.02
CA PRO A 263 15.05 -8.81 21.74
C PRO A 263 13.83 -8.95 20.81
N ARG A 264 12.67 -9.21 21.41
CA ARG A 264 11.41 -9.34 20.66
C ARG A 264 11.01 -8.01 20.05
N LEU A 265 10.75 -8.01 18.76
CA LEU A 265 10.27 -6.85 18.02
C LEU A 265 8.80 -7.14 17.57
N PRO A 266 7.81 -6.52 18.23
CA PRO A 266 6.41 -6.82 17.95
C PRO A 266 6.00 -6.41 16.54
N VAL A 267 5.20 -7.26 15.89
CA VAL A 267 4.57 -7.03 14.59
C VAL A 267 3.08 -7.21 14.77
N ARG A 268 2.32 -6.14 14.54
CA ARG A 268 0.86 -6.15 14.65
C ARG A 268 0.23 -6.06 13.28
N VAL A 269 -0.63 -6.99 12.95
CA VAL A 269 -1.48 -6.89 11.76
C VAL A 269 -2.80 -6.27 12.15
N CYS A 270 -3.10 -5.13 11.54
CA CYS A 270 -4.36 -4.43 11.72
C CYS A 270 -5.11 -4.34 10.41
N MET A 271 -6.42 -4.35 10.48
CA MET A 271 -7.28 -3.89 9.41
C MET A 271 -7.91 -2.54 9.77
N ALA A 272 -8.29 -1.78 8.77
CA ALA A 272 -8.99 -0.52 8.94
C ALA A 272 -10.05 -0.32 7.86
N TYR A 273 -11.12 0.38 8.24
CA TYR A 273 -12.14 0.92 7.33
C TYR A 273 -12.61 2.30 7.81
N PRO A 274 -13.30 3.12 6.97
CA PRO A 274 -13.72 4.45 7.37
C PRO A 274 -14.74 4.40 8.53
N ALA A 275 -14.48 5.12 9.64
CA ALA A 275 -15.36 5.12 10.82
C ALA A 275 -16.74 5.75 10.58
N GLN A 276 -16.86 6.62 9.57
CA GLN A 276 -18.10 7.36 9.28
C GLN A 276 -19.05 6.63 8.33
N THR A 277 -18.64 5.49 7.78
CA THR A 277 -19.44 4.74 6.79
C THR A 277 -19.53 3.30 7.23
N ALA A 278 -20.74 2.80 7.47
CA ALA A 278 -20.91 1.38 7.77
C ALA A 278 -20.36 0.54 6.60
N PRO A 279 -19.56 -0.50 6.88
CA PRO A 279 -19.06 -1.39 5.85
C PRO A 279 -20.22 -2.06 5.11
N SER A 280 -20.00 -2.39 3.84
CA SER A 280 -20.98 -3.16 3.08
C SER A 280 -21.06 -4.60 3.62
N THR A 281 -22.15 -5.31 3.39
CA THR A 281 -22.30 -6.73 3.76
C THR A 281 -21.19 -7.60 3.16
N VAL A 282 -20.68 -7.24 1.98
CA VAL A 282 -19.53 -7.89 1.33
C VAL A 282 -18.25 -7.64 2.12
N THR A 283 -18.04 -6.40 2.55
CA THR A 283 -16.87 -6.02 3.36
C THR A 283 -16.91 -6.70 4.72
N GLU A 284 -18.07 -6.71 5.40
CA GLU A 284 -18.26 -7.41 6.69
C GLU A 284 -17.95 -8.90 6.56
N ALA A 285 -18.50 -9.57 5.54
CA ALA A 285 -18.24 -10.98 5.31
C ALA A 285 -16.75 -11.28 5.04
N PHE A 286 -16.05 -10.41 4.34
CA PHE A 286 -14.60 -10.54 4.15
C PHE A 286 -13.83 -10.35 5.46
N VAL A 287 -14.20 -9.37 6.26
CA VAL A 287 -13.60 -9.08 7.57
C VAL A 287 -13.71 -10.28 8.51
N ASP A 288 -14.88 -10.93 8.55
CA ASP A 288 -15.11 -12.11 9.37
C ASP A 288 -14.25 -13.30 8.94
N ILE A 289 -14.14 -13.53 7.62
CA ILE A 289 -13.27 -14.58 7.06
C ILE A 289 -11.80 -14.26 7.36
N LEU A 290 -11.39 -13.01 7.21
CA LEU A 290 -10.02 -12.58 7.48
C LEU A 290 -9.66 -12.74 8.96
N ALA A 291 -10.55 -12.40 9.87
CA ALA A 291 -10.35 -12.60 11.31
C ALA A 291 -10.16 -14.08 11.64
N ALA A 292 -11.08 -14.94 11.16
CA ALA A 292 -10.98 -16.39 11.36
C ALA A 292 -9.70 -16.99 10.72
N TRP A 293 -9.24 -16.42 9.60
CA TRP A 293 -8.01 -16.82 8.95
C TRP A 293 -6.78 -16.53 9.82
N PHE A 294 -6.74 -15.36 10.45
CA PHE A 294 -5.65 -15.00 11.36
C PHE A 294 -5.70 -15.79 12.68
N ASP A 295 -6.89 -16.09 13.19
CA ASP A 295 -7.04 -16.95 14.39
C ASP A 295 -6.47 -18.36 14.16
N ALA A 296 -6.52 -18.85 12.91
CA ALA A 296 -5.97 -20.14 12.51
C ALA A 296 -4.50 -20.06 12.04
N TRP A 297 -3.90 -18.87 11.98
CA TRP A 297 -2.54 -18.71 11.49
C TRP A 297 -1.52 -19.30 12.47
N PRO A 298 -0.63 -20.22 12.03
CA PRO A 298 0.32 -20.85 12.93
C PRO A 298 1.30 -19.81 13.48
N ALA A 299 1.47 -19.79 14.79
CA ALA A 299 2.57 -19.07 15.40
C ALA A 299 3.89 -19.65 14.84
N LEU A 300 4.64 -18.84 14.09
CA LEU A 300 6.00 -19.16 13.70
C LEU A 300 6.85 -18.99 14.97
N GLY A 301 7.03 -20.10 15.72
CA GLY A 301 7.87 -20.18 16.90
C GLY A 301 9.34 -20.40 16.54
#